data_34fea716ffcf685a5110c06c3101bcd2
#
_entry.id   34fea716ffcf685a5110c06c3101bcd2
#
_cell.length_a   1.000
_cell.length_b   1.000
_cell.length_c   1.000
_cell.angle_alpha   90.00
_cell.angle_beta   90.00
_cell.angle_gamma   90.00
#
_symmetry.space_group_name_H-M   'P 1'
#
loop_
_entity.id
_entity.type
_entity.pdbx_description
1 polymer ?
#
loop_
_entity_poly.entity_id
_entity_poly.type
_entity_poly.pdbx_seq_one_letter_code
_entity_poly.pdbx_strand_id
1 'polypeptide(L)'
;MGRAVVRLAHEAGDELVCAIGTTEVGRDAGDLAGVGPIGTCVVDGLGALEHARADVVVDFSTPAATLALAAVAAAAGTALVSGTTGLGDEVRAALDRVSARIPLLWEPNMSVGVHVLTRLVAQATASLEGWDLEVVETHHRAKVDAPSGTALRLAEAMQQARAGSTRLVHGREGKPGPRGAGEIGVHAVRGGDVIGDHVVHFLGGGERLELTHRATSRDVFAHGALRAARWIAGRPPGRYSLGDVLA
;
A
#
# COMPACT_ATOMS: atom_id res chain seq x y z
N MET A 1 9.77 7.77 1.25
CA MET A 1 8.78 7.70 0.15
C MET A 1 8.67 9.04 -0.60
N GLY A 2 8.47 10.18 0.06
CA GLY A 2 8.30 11.47 -0.62
C GLY A 2 9.33 11.76 -1.71
N ARG A 3 10.64 11.59 -1.44
CA ARG A 3 11.70 11.78 -2.47
C ARG A 3 11.53 10.86 -3.69
N ALA A 4 11.08 9.61 -3.50
CA ALA A 4 10.81 8.70 -4.62
C ALA A 4 9.61 9.17 -5.45
N VAL A 5 8.55 9.68 -4.79
CA VAL A 5 7.40 10.27 -5.50
C VAL A 5 7.83 11.47 -6.33
N VAL A 6 8.61 12.41 -5.75
CA VAL A 6 9.13 13.59 -6.46
C VAL A 6 9.95 13.19 -7.68
N ARG A 7 10.92 12.29 -7.51
CA ARG A 7 11.77 11.81 -8.60
C ARG A 7 10.96 11.20 -9.73
N LEU A 8 10.09 10.26 -9.41
CA LEU A 8 9.31 9.54 -10.42
C LEU A 8 8.21 10.40 -11.08
N ALA A 9 7.66 11.38 -10.37
CA ALA A 9 6.76 12.38 -10.94
C ALA A 9 7.50 13.24 -11.95
N HIS A 10 8.69 13.77 -11.60
CA HIS A 10 9.53 14.55 -12.50
C HIS A 10 9.95 13.75 -13.75
N GLU A 11 10.42 12.49 -13.59
CA GLU A 11 10.79 11.61 -14.69
C GLU A 11 9.61 11.34 -15.65
N ALA A 12 8.39 11.36 -15.13
CA ALA A 12 7.17 11.15 -15.92
C ALA A 12 6.57 12.43 -16.52
N GLY A 13 7.13 13.60 -16.22
CA GLY A 13 6.66 14.90 -16.71
C GLY A 13 5.45 15.45 -15.92
N ASP A 14 5.16 14.93 -14.73
CA ASP A 14 4.18 15.55 -13.84
C ASP A 14 4.78 16.82 -13.21
N GLU A 15 3.96 17.86 -13.06
CA GLU A 15 4.37 19.11 -12.41
C GLU A 15 4.25 18.99 -10.88
N LEU A 16 5.34 19.24 -10.17
CA LEU A 16 5.33 19.34 -8.71
C LEU A 16 5.09 20.78 -8.29
N VAL A 17 3.89 21.12 -7.92
CA VAL A 17 3.49 22.50 -7.53
C VAL A 17 3.68 22.78 -6.04
N CYS A 18 3.82 21.75 -5.19
CA CYS A 18 4.01 21.91 -3.76
C CYS A 18 4.74 20.69 -3.17
N ALA A 19 5.65 20.91 -2.25
CA ALA A 19 6.31 19.88 -1.45
C ALA A 19 6.19 20.25 0.03
N ILE A 20 5.51 19.41 0.83
CA ILE A 20 5.28 19.67 2.25
C ILE A 20 6.09 18.69 3.10
N GLY A 21 6.81 19.22 4.07
CA GLY A 21 7.60 18.39 4.98
C GLY A 21 8.01 19.17 6.23
N THR A 22 8.35 18.46 7.30
CA THR A 22 8.81 19.03 8.57
C THR A 22 10.33 19.09 8.67
N THR A 23 11.02 18.47 7.71
CA THR A 23 12.49 18.49 7.60
C THR A 23 12.88 19.03 6.23
N GLU A 24 14.12 19.50 6.09
CA GLU A 24 14.66 20.02 4.82
C GLU A 24 13.90 21.25 4.27
N VAL A 25 13.17 21.96 5.14
CA VAL A 25 12.41 23.16 4.77
C VAL A 25 13.33 24.22 4.10
N GLY A 26 12.84 24.80 3.00
CA GLY A 26 13.58 25.76 2.18
C GLY A 26 14.49 25.13 1.12
N ARG A 27 14.73 23.81 1.16
CA ARG A 27 15.52 23.12 0.13
C ARG A 27 14.65 22.73 -1.07
N ASP A 28 15.25 22.77 -2.26
CA ASP A 28 14.56 22.31 -3.48
C ASP A 28 14.24 20.81 -3.42
N ALA A 29 12.98 20.45 -3.72
CA ALA A 29 12.50 19.09 -3.63
C ALA A 29 13.13 18.17 -4.69
N GLY A 30 13.46 18.69 -5.87
CA GLY A 30 14.15 17.95 -6.93
C GLY A 30 15.60 17.64 -6.55
N ASP A 31 16.32 18.59 -5.96
CA ASP A 31 17.67 18.34 -5.43
C ASP A 31 17.65 17.25 -4.35
N LEU A 32 16.68 17.31 -3.44
CA LEU A 32 16.48 16.28 -2.42
C LEU A 32 16.12 14.90 -2.99
N ALA A 33 15.46 14.89 -4.14
CA ALA A 33 15.08 13.67 -4.87
C ALA A 33 16.16 13.15 -5.82
N GLY A 34 17.24 13.95 -6.07
CA GLY A 34 18.36 13.59 -6.92
C GLY A 34 18.13 13.79 -8.42
N VAL A 35 17.17 14.67 -8.80
CA VAL A 35 16.88 15.01 -10.21
C VAL A 35 17.35 16.40 -10.61
N GLY A 36 18.02 17.10 -9.71
CA GLY A 36 18.39 18.51 -9.88
C GLY A 36 17.26 19.47 -9.48
N PRO A 37 17.54 20.78 -9.49
CA PRO A 37 16.58 21.77 -9.02
C PRO A 37 15.36 21.84 -9.95
N ILE A 38 14.16 21.81 -9.37
CA ILE A 38 12.87 21.92 -10.06
C ILE A 38 12.11 23.20 -9.72
N GLY A 39 12.67 24.05 -8.84
CA GLY A 39 12.09 25.34 -8.44
C GLY A 39 11.03 25.24 -7.34
N THR A 40 10.72 24.04 -6.84
CA THR A 40 9.73 23.82 -5.78
C THR A 40 10.45 23.47 -4.47
N CYS A 41 10.47 24.39 -3.54
CA CYS A 41 11.09 24.17 -2.23
C CYS A 41 10.13 23.46 -1.27
N VAL A 42 10.72 22.66 -0.37
CA VAL A 42 9.97 22.06 0.74
C VAL A 42 9.51 23.17 1.70
N VAL A 43 8.22 23.17 2.02
CA VAL A 43 7.61 24.12 2.96
C VAL A 43 7.08 23.39 4.19
N ASP A 44 7.10 24.06 5.33
CA ASP A 44 6.45 23.57 6.54
C ASP A 44 4.97 24.05 6.57
N GLY A 45 4.09 23.16 6.99
CA GLY A 45 2.68 23.46 7.18
C GLY A 45 1.81 23.17 5.97
N LEU A 46 0.63 22.62 6.29
CA LEU A 46 -0.36 22.15 5.32
C LEU A 46 -1.08 23.27 4.57
N GLY A 47 -1.08 24.51 5.09
CA GLY A 47 -1.69 25.69 4.46
C GLY A 47 -1.13 26.00 3.07
N ALA A 48 0.09 25.53 2.75
CA ALA A 48 0.67 25.67 1.41
C ALA A 48 -0.19 24.98 0.33
N LEU A 49 -0.89 23.89 0.67
CA LEU A 49 -1.76 23.20 -0.26
C LEU A 49 -2.93 24.07 -0.74
N GLU A 50 -3.45 24.96 0.10
CA GLU A 50 -4.59 25.84 -0.24
C GLU A 50 -4.26 26.82 -1.40
N HIS A 51 -2.99 27.14 -1.56
CA HIS A 51 -2.48 28.07 -2.58
C HIS A 51 -1.85 27.35 -3.78
N ALA A 52 -1.52 26.07 -3.64
CA ALA A 52 -0.78 25.32 -4.64
C ALA A 52 -1.57 24.99 -5.91
N ARG A 53 -2.92 25.04 -5.87
CA ARG A 53 -3.80 24.63 -6.97
C ARG A 53 -3.46 23.24 -7.52
N ALA A 54 -3.10 22.32 -6.63
CA ALA A 54 -2.76 20.96 -7.00
C ALA A 54 -4.03 20.17 -7.38
N ASP A 55 -3.97 19.39 -8.45
CA ASP A 55 -5.05 18.46 -8.82
C ASP A 55 -5.16 17.32 -7.81
N VAL A 56 -4.01 16.83 -7.35
CA VAL A 56 -3.90 15.69 -6.42
C VAL A 56 -2.77 15.90 -5.44
N VAL A 57 -2.99 15.56 -4.18
CA VAL A 57 -1.93 15.43 -3.18
C VAL A 57 -1.62 13.95 -2.92
N VAL A 58 -0.32 13.60 -2.93
CA VAL A 58 0.17 12.25 -2.62
C VAL A 58 0.82 12.25 -1.25
N ASP A 59 0.32 11.39 -0.36
CA ASP A 59 0.72 11.33 1.04
C ASP A 59 1.35 9.98 1.42
N PHE A 60 2.54 10.05 2.02
CA PHE A 60 3.25 8.95 2.69
C PHE A 60 3.84 9.45 4.02
N SER A 61 3.01 9.98 4.88
CA SER A 61 3.43 10.61 6.13
C SER A 61 3.16 9.74 7.37
N THR A 62 2.47 10.29 8.33
CA THR A 62 2.06 9.63 9.56
C THR A 62 0.54 9.70 9.72
N PRO A 63 -0.09 8.84 10.54
CA PRO A 63 -1.54 8.89 10.75
C PRO A 63 -2.06 10.27 11.17
N ALA A 64 -1.36 10.97 12.06
CA ALA A 64 -1.74 12.30 12.51
C ALA A 64 -1.63 13.34 11.38
N ALA A 65 -0.58 13.28 10.56
CA ALA A 65 -0.40 14.17 9.43
C ALA A 65 -1.43 13.89 8.31
N THR A 66 -1.72 12.60 8.02
CA THR A 66 -2.77 12.21 7.08
C THR A 66 -4.14 12.75 7.49
N LEU A 67 -4.48 12.68 8.79
CA LEU A 67 -5.75 13.22 9.31
C LEU A 67 -5.86 14.72 9.07
N ALA A 68 -4.82 15.47 9.41
CA ALA A 68 -4.77 16.92 9.22
C ALA A 68 -4.78 17.29 7.72
N LEU A 69 -4.00 16.58 6.89
CA LEU A 69 -3.93 16.79 5.45
C LEU A 69 -5.28 16.54 4.78
N ALA A 70 -6.01 15.51 5.19
CA ALA A 70 -7.32 15.20 4.62
C ALA A 70 -8.32 16.36 4.80
N ALA A 71 -8.29 17.04 5.94
CA ALA A 71 -9.16 18.20 6.20
C ALA A 71 -8.78 19.40 5.28
N VAL A 72 -7.48 19.67 5.11
CA VAL A 72 -6.99 20.75 4.24
C VAL A 72 -7.25 20.43 2.76
N ALA A 73 -7.01 19.19 2.32
CA ALA A 73 -7.31 18.74 0.96
C ALA A 73 -8.80 18.90 0.63
N ALA A 74 -9.69 18.56 1.59
CA ALA A 74 -11.13 18.75 1.43
C ALA A 74 -11.53 20.23 1.36
N ALA A 75 -10.84 21.13 2.08
CA ALA A 75 -11.08 22.57 2.01
C ALA A 75 -10.60 23.16 0.67
N ALA A 76 -9.47 22.69 0.16
CA ALA A 76 -8.91 23.09 -1.12
C ALA A 76 -9.60 22.46 -2.34
N GLY A 77 -10.44 21.45 -2.16
CA GLY A 77 -11.05 20.68 -3.26
C GLY A 77 -10.04 19.77 -4.00
N THR A 78 -8.89 19.49 -3.39
CA THR A 78 -7.79 18.70 -3.97
C THR A 78 -8.02 17.21 -3.71
N ALA A 79 -7.88 16.37 -4.73
CA ALA A 79 -7.94 14.91 -4.56
C ALA A 79 -6.80 14.40 -3.67
N LEU A 80 -7.05 13.33 -2.90
CA LEU A 80 -6.06 12.76 -1.97
C LEU A 80 -5.76 11.31 -2.31
N VAL A 81 -4.47 11.00 -2.51
CA VAL A 81 -3.93 9.63 -2.58
C VAL A 81 -3.00 9.41 -1.39
N SER A 82 -3.35 8.54 -0.46
CA SER A 82 -2.53 8.27 0.73
C SER A 82 -2.09 6.81 0.80
N GLY A 83 -0.78 6.61 0.95
CA GLY A 83 -0.11 5.34 1.25
C GLY A 83 0.33 5.23 2.70
N THR A 84 -0.17 6.07 3.59
CA THR A 84 0.19 6.06 5.01
C THR A 84 -0.32 4.79 5.68
N THR A 85 0.56 4.11 6.40
CA THR A 85 0.25 2.87 7.12
C THR A 85 -0.13 3.14 8.56
N GLY A 86 -0.75 2.15 9.22
CA GLY A 86 -1.07 2.24 10.66
C GLY A 86 -2.22 3.18 11.01
N LEU A 87 -3.10 3.49 10.07
CA LEU A 87 -4.27 4.31 10.33
C LEU A 87 -5.24 3.57 11.27
N GLY A 88 -5.50 4.15 12.43
CA GLY A 88 -6.54 3.71 13.35
C GLY A 88 -7.96 4.01 12.82
N ASP A 89 -8.97 3.47 13.49
CA ASP A 89 -10.36 3.58 13.05
C ASP A 89 -10.86 5.03 12.99
N GLU A 90 -10.38 5.89 13.90
CA GLU A 90 -10.70 7.33 13.89
C GLU A 90 -10.26 8.02 12.59
N VAL A 91 -9.01 7.76 12.17
CA VAL A 91 -8.47 8.34 10.92
C VAL A 91 -9.20 7.78 9.71
N ARG A 92 -9.46 6.47 9.68
CA ARG A 92 -10.24 5.84 8.60
C ARG A 92 -11.63 6.45 8.48
N ALA A 93 -12.35 6.59 9.59
CA ALA A 93 -13.67 7.24 9.60
C ALA A 93 -13.61 8.70 9.16
N ALA A 94 -12.53 9.43 9.48
CA ALA A 94 -12.31 10.77 8.98
C ALA A 94 -12.09 10.81 7.47
N LEU A 95 -11.28 9.89 6.92
CA LEU A 95 -11.09 9.75 5.48
C LEU A 95 -12.40 9.42 4.76
N ASP A 96 -13.24 8.57 5.34
CA ASP A 96 -14.56 8.24 4.76
C ASP A 96 -15.48 9.46 4.72
N ARG A 97 -15.48 10.29 5.76
CA ARG A 97 -16.22 11.57 5.74
C ARG A 97 -15.67 12.55 4.70
N VAL A 98 -14.36 12.63 4.55
CA VAL A 98 -13.69 13.51 3.58
C VAL A 98 -13.97 13.06 2.15
N SER A 99 -14.07 11.76 1.88
CA SER A 99 -14.36 11.24 0.55
C SER A 99 -15.72 11.66 -0.02
N ALA A 100 -16.66 12.10 0.82
CA ALA A 100 -17.91 12.70 0.37
C ALA A 100 -17.73 14.11 -0.27
N ARG A 101 -16.55 14.73 -0.11
CA ARG A 101 -16.24 16.07 -0.57
C ARG A 101 -15.19 16.12 -1.66
N ILE A 102 -14.25 15.18 -1.67
CA ILE A 102 -13.16 15.07 -2.65
C ILE A 102 -12.96 13.62 -3.09
N PRO A 103 -12.37 13.39 -4.28
CA PRO A 103 -11.90 12.06 -4.64
C PRO A 103 -10.79 11.64 -3.68
N LEU A 104 -10.90 10.45 -3.07
CA LEU A 104 -9.97 9.96 -2.08
C LEU A 104 -9.63 8.49 -2.30
N LEU A 105 -8.34 8.18 -2.39
CA LEU A 105 -7.82 6.82 -2.41
C LEU A 105 -6.83 6.64 -1.27
N TRP A 106 -7.08 5.69 -0.39
CA TRP A 106 -6.13 5.24 0.61
C TRP A 106 -5.91 3.75 0.53
N GLU A 107 -4.65 3.35 0.44
CA GLU A 107 -4.22 1.97 0.48
C GLU A 107 -2.95 1.85 1.33
N PRO A 108 -2.89 0.93 2.30
CA PRO A 108 -1.70 0.75 3.14
C PRO A 108 -0.52 0.15 2.35
N ASN A 109 -0.78 -0.38 1.16
CA ASN A 109 0.23 -0.87 0.23
C ASN A 109 -0.13 -0.44 -1.20
N MET A 110 0.65 0.48 -1.75
CA MET A 110 0.45 1.03 -3.09
C MET A 110 1.04 0.17 -4.22
N SER A 111 1.60 -1.02 -3.94
CA SER A 111 2.11 -1.92 -4.98
C SER A 111 0.98 -2.48 -5.83
N VAL A 112 0.98 -2.14 -7.11
CA VAL A 112 0.07 -2.72 -8.11
C VAL A 112 0.22 -4.24 -8.18
N GLY A 113 1.47 -4.74 -8.13
CA GLY A 113 1.74 -6.18 -8.14
C GLY A 113 1.14 -6.92 -6.95
N VAL A 114 1.21 -6.34 -5.73
CA VAL A 114 0.57 -6.91 -4.54
C VAL A 114 -0.94 -6.92 -4.66
N HIS A 115 -1.53 -5.85 -5.21
CA HIS A 115 -2.98 -5.80 -5.43
C HIS A 115 -3.45 -6.89 -6.41
N VAL A 116 -2.74 -7.06 -7.54
CA VAL A 116 -3.02 -8.12 -8.52
C VAL A 116 -2.84 -9.50 -7.87
N LEU A 117 -1.74 -9.72 -7.13
CA LEU A 117 -1.52 -10.97 -6.39
C LEU A 117 -2.70 -11.29 -5.47
N THR A 118 -3.19 -10.31 -4.69
CA THR A 118 -4.32 -10.51 -3.76
C THR A 118 -5.58 -10.99 -4.49
N ARG A 119 -5.89 -10.40 -5.66
CA ARG A 119 -7.03 -10.83 -6.48
C ARG A 119 -6.85 -12.26 -7.03
N LEU A 120 -5.66 -12.59 -7.53
CA LEU A 120 -5.34 -13.93 -8.03
C LEU A 120 -5.40 -14.97 -6.91
N VAL A 121 -4.92 -14.64 -5.72
CA VAL A 121 -4.99 -15.51 -4.53
C VAL A 121 -6.44 -15.78 -4.14
N ALA A 122 -7.29 -14.76 -4.10
CA ALA A 122 -8.72 -14.96 -3.80
C ALA A 122 -9.39 -15.87 -4.86
N GLN A 123 -9.13 -15.64 -6.15
CA GLN A 123 -9.67 -16.44 -7.24
C GLN A 123 -9.18 -17.90 -7.19
N ALA A 124 -7.88 -18.11 -6.98
CA ALA A 124 -7.31 -19.46 -6.85
C ALA A 124 -7.88 -20.19 -5.63
N THR A 125 -8.00 -19.50 -4.49
CA THR A 125 -8.58 -20.06 -3.26
C THR A 125 -10.02 -20.56 -3.48
N ALA A 126 -10.85 -19.76 -4.16
CA ALA A 126 -12.23 -20.14 -4.47
C ALA A 126 -12.31 -21.33 -5.46
N SER A 127 -11.34 -21.46 -6.36
CA SER A 127 -11.31 -22.52 -7.39
C SER A 127 -10.70 -23.83 -6.91
N LEU A 128 -9.81 -23.78 -5.91
CA LEU A 128 -9.03 -24.93 -5.42
C LEU A 128 -9.57 -25.40 -4.05
N GLU A 129 -10.84 -25.84 -4.05
CA GLU A 129 -11.47 -26.35 -2.84
C GLU A 129 -10.71 -27.58 -2.29
N GLY A 130 -10.52 -27.61 -0.98
CA GLY A 130 -9.83 -28.71 -0.29
C GLY A 130 -8.29 -28.66 -0.36
N TRP A 131 -7.71 -27.75 -1.14
CA TRP A 131 -6.24 -27.59 -1.15
C TRP A 131 -5.74 -26.91 0.12
N ASP A 132 -4.54 -27.26 0.55
CA ASP A 132 -3.85 -26.62 1.66
C ASP A 132 -3.27 -25.28 1.25
N LEU A 133 -3.35 -24.29 2.15
CA LEU A 133 -2.97 -22.91 1.88
C LEU A 133 -1.85 -22.48 2.82
N GLU A 134 -0.74 -21.98 2.26
CA GLU A 134 0.40 -21.47 3.02
C GLU A 134 0.89 -20.15 2.41
N VAL A 135 1.23 -19.20 3.25
CA VAL A 135 1.88 -17.93 2.88
C VAL A 135 3.27 -17.91 3.50
N VAL A 136 4.29 -17.67 2.70
CA VAL A 136 5.65 -17.41 3.18
C VAL A 136 6.05 -16.02 2.75
N GLU A 137 6.42 -15.16 3.72
CA GLU A 137 6.89 -13.82 3.45
C GLU A 137 8.33 -13.63 3.93
N THR A 138 9.11 -12.89 3.17
CA THR A 138 10.50 -12.58 3.51
C THR A 138 10.73 -11.09 3.47
N HIS A 139 11.30 -10.53 4.53
CA HIS A 139 11.70 -9.12 4.60
C HIS A 139 13.07 -8.96 5.26
N HIS A 140 13.62 -7.74 5.13
CA HIS A 140 14.90 -7.36 5.71
C HIS A 140 14.96 -7.57 7.23
N ARG A 141 16.18 -7.73 7.76
CA ARG A 141 16.44 -8.01 9.17
C ARG A 141 15.90 -6.95 10.15
N ALA A 142 15.71 -5.71 9.70
CA ALA A 142 15.25 -4.61 10.53
C ALA A 142 13.71 -4.47 10.58
N LYS A 143 12.92 -5.35 9.91
CA LYS A 143 11.46 -5.30 9.96
C LYS A 143 10.97 -5.80 11.32
N VAL A 144 10.18 -4.98 12.01
CA VAL A 144 9.75 -5.23 13.40
C VAL A 144 8.45 -6.04 13.51
N ASP A 145 7.53 -5.88 12.55
CA ASP A 145 6.27 -6.63 12.51
C ASP A 145 6.46 -7.99 11.83
N ALA A 146 5.80 -9.00 12.34
CA ALA A 146 5.71 -10.34 11.77
C ALA A 146 4.38 -10.99 12.19
N PRO A 147 3.56 -11.51 11.23
CA PRO A 147 3.71 -11.39 9.79
C PRO A 147 3.56 -9.96 9.28
N SER A 148 4.01 -9.70 8.05
CA SER A 148 3.83 -8.39 7.39
C SER A 148 2.35 -8.10 7.12
N GLY A 149 1.98 -6.81 7.06
CA GLY A 149 0.61 -6.41 6.71
C GLY A 149 0.14 -6.96 5.35
N THR A 150 1.05 -7.13 4.39
CA THR A 150 0.75 -7.75 3.09
C THR A 150 0.45 -9.24 3.23
N ALA A 151 1.23 -9.97 4.03
CA ALA A 151 0.96 -11.39 4.27
C ALA A 151 -0.38 -11.62 4.98
N LEU A 152 -0.72 -10.76 5.95
CA LEU A 152 -2.03 -10.79 6.62
C LEU A 152 -3.17 -10.48 5.64
N ARG A 153 -3.01 -9.51 4.74
CA ARG A 153 -4.00 -9.20 3.69
C ARG A 153 -4.20 -10.37 2.71
N LEU A 154 -3.13 -11.07 2.34
CA LEU A 154 -3.23 -12.27 1.50
C LEU A 154 -3.98 -13.40 2.24
N ALA A 155 -3.66 -13.62 3.51
CA ALA A 155 -4.34 -14.61 4.34
C ALA A 155 -5.83 -14.24 4.54
N GLU A 156 -6.16 -12.98 4.76
CA GLU A 156 -7.54 -12.49 4.84
C GLU A 156 -8.31 -12.73 3.52
N ALA A 157 -7.70 -12.45 2.37
CA ALA A 157 -8.28 -12.73 1.07
C ALA A 157 -8.60 -14.22 0.88
N MET A 158 -7.70 -15.10 1.36
CA MET A 158 -7.96 -16.54 1.39
C MET A 158 -9.12 -16.92 2.33
N GLN A 159 -9.16 -16.34 3.53
CA GLN A 159 -10.24 -16.60 4.50
C GLN A 159 -11.60 -16.20 3.94
N GLN A 160 -11.67 -15.05 3.27
CA GLN A 160 -12.90 -14.55 2.65
C GLN A 160 -13.35 -15.38 1.45
N ALA A 161 -12.41 -15.94 0.67
CA ALA A 161 -12.68 -16.72 -0.53
C ALA A 161 -12.97 -18.21 -0.25
N ARG A 162 -12.58 -18.71 0.93
CA ARG A 162 -12.74 -20.13 1.31
C ARG A 162 -14.04 -20.36 2.05
N ALA A 163 -14.78 -21.41 1.64
CA ALA A 163 -15.94 -21.86 2.37
C ALA A 163 -15.56 -22.54 3.70
N GLY A 164 -16.36 -22.35 4.73
CA GLY A 164 -16.16 -22.94 6.06
C GLY A 164 -15.27 -22.12 6.99
N SER A 165 -15.02 -22.65 8.18
CA SER A 165 -14.17 -21.98 9.16
C SER A 165 -12.69 -22.13 8.84
N THR A 166 -11.95 -21.04 8.94
CA THR A 166 -10.51 -21.01 8.74
C THR A 166 -9.80 -20.49 9.98
N ARG A 167 -8.54 -20.90 10.18
CA ARG A 167 -7.68 -20.34 11.23
C ARG A 167 -6.27 -20.09 10.70
N LEU A 168 -5.63 -19.02 11.17
CA LEU A 168 -4.23 -18.75 10.86
C LEU A 168 -3.33 -19.56 11.78
N VAL A 169 -2.24 -20.10 11.21
CA VAL A 169 -1.20 -20.83 11.93
C VAL A 169 0.16 -20.18 11.65
N HIS A 170 0.77 -19.62 12.70
CA HIS A 170 2.04 -18.91 12.59
C HIS A 170 3.20 -19.82 12.99
N GLY A 171 3.76 -20.52 12.00
CA GLY A 171 4.84 -21.49 12.21
C GLY A 171 4.37 -22.85 12.72
N ARG A 172 5.29 -23.81 12.68
CA ARG A 172 5.15 -25.16 13.26
C ARG A 172 6.46 -25.56 13.89
N GLU A 173 6.41 -26.09 15.12
CA GLU A 173 7.58 -26.50 15.88
C GLU A 173 7.35 -27.86 16.52
N GLY A 174 8.43 -28.64 16.68
CA GLY A 174 8.40 -29.94 17.36
C GLY A 174 7.54 -30.97 16.64
N LYS A 175 6.54 -31.51 17.33
CA LYS A 175 5.62 -32.55 16.82
C LYS A 175 4.16 -32.03 16.93
N PRO A 176 3.76 -31.05 16.11
CA PRO A 176 2.41 -30.46 16.20
C PRO A 176 1.29 -31.39 15.71
N GLY A 177 1.63 -32.57 15.19
CA GLY A 177 0.69 -33.47 14.54
C GLY A 177 0.43 -33.13 13.06
N PRO A 178 -0.47 -33.88 12.41
CA PRO A 178 -0.88 -33.60 11.04
C PRO A 178 -1.54 -32.22 10.92
N ARG A 179 -1.45 -31.60 9.73
CA ARG A 179 -2.13 -30.37 9.41
C ARG A 179 -3.66 -30.52 9.57
N GLY A 180 -4.30 -29.57 10.23
CA GLY A 180 -5.74 -29.54 10.40
C GLY A 180 -6.47 -29.00 9.16
N ALA A 181 -7.71 -29.45 8.97
CA ALA A 181 -8.57 -28.86 7.96
C ALA A 181 -8.83 -27.36 8.27
N GLY A 182 -8.87 -26.52 7.22
CA GLY A 182 -9.13 -25.07 7.38
C GLY A 182 -7.95 -24.25 7.89
N GLU A 183 -6.76 -24.83 8.12
CA GLU A 183 -5.56 -24.06 8.42
C GLU A 183 -5.12 -23.23 7.21
N ILE A 184 -4.69 -22.00 7.48
CA ILE A 184 -3.92 -21.17 6.56
C ILE A 184 -2.60 -20.86 7.26
N GLY A 185 -1.50 -21.44 6.78
CA GLY A 185 -0.18 -21.18 7.35
C GLY A 185 0.33 -19.80 6.94
N VAL A 186 0.95 -19.08 7.88
CA VAL A 186 1.56 -17.77 7.59
C VAL A 186 2.93 -17.73 8.26
N HIS A 187 3.98 -17.70 7.45
CA HIS A 187 5.36 -17.83 7.89
C HIS A 187 6.17 -16.59 7.53
N ALA A 188 6.90 -16.06 8.51
CA ALA A 188 7.69 -14.85 8.36
C ALA A 188 9.18 -15.17 8.40
N VAL A 189 9.90 -14.85 7.34
CA VAL A 189 11.37 -14.93 7.25
C VAL A 189 11.97 -13.53 7.37
N ARG A 190 13.07 -13.40 8.12
CA ARG A 190 13.81 -12.14 8.29
C ARG A 190 15.27 -12.34 7.96
N GLY A 191 15.81 -11.51 7.04
CA GLY A 191 17.22 -11.61 6.66
C GLY A 191 17.62 -10.60 5.60
N GLY A 192 18.91 -10.30 5.51
CA GLY A 192 19.46 -9.43 4.49
C GLY A 192 18.78 -8.07 4.42
N ASP A 193 18.61 -7.60 3.20
CA ASP A 193 18.01 -6.31 2.79
C ASP A 193 16.72 -6.50 1.97
N VAL A 194 16.13 -7.70 1.97
CA VAL A 194 14.93 -8.03 1.19
C VAL A 194 13.81 -7.01 1.47
N ILE A 195 13.31 -6.37 0.43
CA ILE A 195 12.29 -5.33 0.54
C ILE A 195 10.94 -5.93 0.89
N GLY A 196 10.59 -7.06 0.26
CA GLY A 196 9.38 -7.81 0.54
C GLY A 196 9.07 -8.84 -0.53
N ASP A 197 9.23 -10.11 -0.20
CA ASP A 197 8.81 -11.24 -1.01
C ASP A 197 7.60 -11.90 -0.36
N HIS A 198 6.65 -12.32 -1.16
CA HIS A 198 5.45 -13.03 -0.74
C HIS A 198 5.21 -14.20 -1.68
N VAL A 199 5.22 -15.40 -1.14
CA VAL A 199 4.91 -16.64 -1.87
C VAL A 199 3.67 -17.25 -1.26
N VAL A 200 2.66 -17.49 -2.08
CA VAL A 200 1.45 -18.18 -1.70
C VAL A 200 1.45 -19.54 -2.35
N HIS A 201 1.37 -20.59 -1.52
CA HIS A 201 1.33 -21.97 -1.96
C HIS A 201 -0.09 -22.53 -1.82
N PHE A 202 -0.55 -23.15 -2.87
CA PHE A 202 -1.74 -24.00 -2.94
C PHE A 202 -1.26 -25.42 -3.15
N LEU A 203 -1.52 -26.31 -2.20
CA LEU A 203 -0.93 -27.64 -2.15
C LEU A 203 -2.07 -28.68 -2.26
N GLY A 204 -2.13 -29.37 -3.39
CA GLY A 204 -3.09 -30.42 -3.70
C GLY A 204 -2.47 -31.81 -3.69
N GLY A 205 -3.28 -32.81 -3.96
CA GLY A 205 -2.81 -34.19 -4.10
C GLY A 205 -2.05 -34.39 -5.40
N GLY A 206 -0.70 -34.46 -5.33
CA GLY A 206 0.16 -34.69 -6.49
C GLY A 206 0.60 -33.46 -7.28
N GLU A 207 0.08 -32.29 -6.94
CA GLU A 207 0.45 -31.02 -7.59
C GLU A 207 0.43 -29.84 -6.62
N ARG A 208 1.03 -28.74 -7.00
CA ARG A 208 1.00 -27.48 -6.30
C ARG A 208 0.98 -26.30 -7.25
N LEU A 209 0.31 -25.22 -6.85
CA LEU A 209 0.36 -23.92 -7.53
C LEU A 209 1.04 -22.93 -6.60
N GLU A 210 1.91 -22.09 -7.14
CA GLU A 210 2.58 -21.02 -6.42
C GLU A 210 2.30 -19.67 -7.09
N LEU A 211 1.87 -18.68 -6.30
CA LEU A 211 1.76 -17.30 -6.74
C LEU A 211 2.77 -16.46 -5.96
N THR A 212 3.65 -15.76 -6.68
CA THR A 212 4.80 -15.07 -6.07
C THR A 212 4.85 -13.61 -6.49
N HIS A 213 5.09 -12.72 -5.52
CA HIS A 213 5.46 -11.33 -5.74
C HIS A 213 6.78 -11.04 -5.03
N ARG A 214 7.70 -10.36 -5.73
CA ARG A 214 8.98 -9.88 -5.17
C ARG A 214 9.14 -8.39 -5.46
N ALA A 215 9.34 -7.60 -4.42
CA ALA A 215 9.68 -6.19 -4.54
C ALA A 215 11.21 -6.04 -4.59
N THR A 216 11.76 -5.55 -5.69
CA THR A 216 13.20 -5.29 -5.88
C THR A 216 13.58 -3.84 -5.61
N SER A 217 12.60 -2.92 -5.55
CA SER A 217 12.74 -1.52 -5.17
C SER A 217 11.52 -1.04 -4.39
N ARG A 218 11.71 -0.10 -3.46
CA ARG A 218 10.60 0.60 -2.81
C ARG A 218 9.85 1.56 -3.74
N ASP A 219 10.38 1.83 -4.91
CA ASP A 219 9.76 2.67 -5.93
C ASP A 219 8.42 2.08 -6.43
N VAL A 220 8.20 0.77 -6.28
CA VAL A 220 6.92 0.14 -6.62
C VAL A 220 5.72 0.80 -5.91
N PHE A 221 5.92 1.31 -4.69
CA PHE A 221 4.87 2.02 -3.95
C PHE A 221 4.63 3.43 -4.50
N ALA A 222 5.70 4.15 -4.88
CA ALA A 222 5.59 5.47 -5.48
C ALA A 222 4.99 5.40 -6.89
N HIS A 223 5.38 4.40 -7.71
CA HIS A 223 4.75 4.13 -9.00
C HIS A 223 3.25 3.89 -8.89
N GLY A 224 2.82 3.06 -7.92
CA GLY A 224 1.40 2.80 -7.70
C GLY A 224 0.64 4.04 -7.24
N ALA A 225 1.23 4.83 -6.34
CA ALA A 225 0.63 6.09 -5.88
C ALA A 225 0.49 7.12 -7.01
N LEU A 226 1.51 7.30 -7.86
CA LEU A 226 1.45 8.19 -9.02
C LEU A 226 0.46 7.70 -10.09
N ARG A 227 0.37 6.39 -10.31
CA ARG A 227 -0.68 5.82 -11.16
C ARG A 227 -2.07 6.14 -10.61
N ALA A 228 -2.27 5.96 -9.31
CA ALA A 228 -3.52 6.32 -8.65
C ALA A 228 -3.80 7.82 -8.73
N ALA A 229 -2.78 8.68 -8.55
CA ALA A 229 -2.91 10.13 -8.64
C ALA A 229 -3.38 10.57 -10.03
N ARG A 230 -2.76 10.09 -11.10
CA ARG A 230 -3.17 10.41 -12.47
C ARG A 230 -4.59 9.91 -12.78
N TRP A 231 -4.96 8.75 -12.24
CA TRP A 231 -6.28 8.16 -12.46
C TRP A 231 -7.39 8.90 -11.70
N ILE A 232 -7.11 9.36 -10.46
CA ILE A 232 -8.12 9.99 -9.60
C ILE A 232 -8.35 11.48 -9.92
N ALA A 233 -7.39 12.13 -10.59
CA ALA A 233 -7.49 13.52 -10.99
C ALA A 233 -8.77 13.76 -11.81
N GLY A 234 -9.58 14.75 -11.40
CA GLY A 234 -10.84 15.10 -12.06
C GLY A 234 -11.99 14.12 -11.83
N ARG A 235 -11.85 13.09 -11.01
CA ARG A 235 -12.95 12.21 -10.63
C ARG A 235 -13.92 12.89 -9.65
N PRO A 236 -15.19 12.49 -9.63
CA PRO A 236 -16.13 13.00 -8.63
C PRO A 236 -15.71 12.62 -7.21
N PRO A 237 -16.19 13.36 -6.20
CA PRO A 237 -16.02 12.95 -4.81
C PRO A 237 -16.43 11.50 -4.60
N GLY A 238 -15.64 10.76 -3.84
CA GLY A 238 -15.88 9.34 -3.59
C GLY A 238 -14.67 8.64 -2.96
N ARG A 239 -14.92 7.48 -2.39
CA ARG A 239 -13.90 6.58 -1.89
C ARG A 239 -13.49 5.62 -3.00
N TYR A 240 -12.22 5.64 -3.36
CA TYR A 240 -11.63 4.81 -4.41
C TYR A 240 -10.56 3.87 -3.85
N SER A 241 -10.26 2.82 -4.58
CA SER A 241 -9.26 1.80 -4.28
C SER A 241 -8.30 1.60 -5.46
N LEU A 242 -7.19 0.90 -5.24
CA LEU A 242 -6.34 0.44 -6.35
C LEU A 242 -7.10 -0.51 -7.29
N GLY A 243 -8.14 -1.19 -6.80
CA GLY A 243 -9.01 -2.02 -7.64
C GLY A 243 -9.69 -1.20 -8.74
N ASP A 244 -10.20 -0.02 -8.40
CA ASP A 244 -10.84 0.89 -9.36
C ASP A 244 -9.85 1.46 -10.38
N VAL A 245 -8.60 1.68 -9.96
CA VAL A 245 -7.50 2.16 -10.85
C VAL A 245 -7.10 1.09 -11.88
N LEU A 246 -7.37 -0.19 -11.58
CA LEU A 246 -6.93 -1.35 -12.37
C LEU A 246 -8.09 -2.08 -13.10
N ALA A 247 -9.31 -1.56 -12.97
CA ALA A 247 -10.51 -2.13 -13.58
C ALA A 247 -10.60 -1.87 -15.09
#